data_d04ae3ffbe293014af53b6f53d85b250
#
_entry.id   d04ae3ffbe293014af53b6f53d85b250
#
_cell.length_a   1.000
_cell.length_b   1.000
_cell.length_c   1.000
_cell.angle_alpha   90.00
_cell.angle_beta   90.00
_cell.angle_gamma   90.00
#
_symmetry.space_group_name_H-M   'P 1'
#
loop_
_entity.id
_entity.type
_entity.pdbx_description
1 polymer ?
#
loop_
_entity_poly.entity_id
_entity_poly.type
_entity_poly.pdbx_seq_one_letter_code
_entity_poly.pdbx_strand_id
1 'polypeptide(L)'
;MIKKILLFLVLSNTVMADYSQNEVEVFISFMHTKHSYSKEHLQELFNEIKIEPRIKKYFKKAPERTLTWNGCKLNKKNCTNYKKLFVTKKNIEKGVIFWNQNKQSLLAAEKKYGVPPEIIIAIIGIESKYGLRTGTFKTFDTLASLSLGPNKGRRAKFYRDELVNFLLMCRENKLDPRKIKGSYAGALGKPQFISSSYRHYAVDFNGDSVVDL
;
A
#
# COMPACT_ATOMS: atom_id res chain seq x y z
N MET A 1 -0.04 25.42 -58.16
CA MET A 1 -0.61 24.26 -57.44
C MET A 1 -0.03 24.24 -56.01
N ILE A 2 -0.77 24.74 -55.04
CA ILE A 2 -0.34 24.84 -53.62
C ILE A 2 -0.96 23.65 -52.92
N LYS A 3 -0.14 22.69 -52.49
CA LYS A 3 -0.57 21.55 -51.65
C LYS A 3 -0.78 22.06 -50.24
N LYS A 4 -2.05 22.12 -49.81
CA LYS A 4 -2.42 22.31 -48.41
C LYS A 4 -2.04 21.04 -47.63
N ILE A 5 -1.02 21.14 -46.77
CA ILE A 5 -0.71 20.11 -45.75
C ILE A 5 -1.71 20.29 -44.63
N LEU A 6 -2.66 19.39 -44.51
CA LEU A 6 -3.61 19.30 -43.40
C LEU A 6 -2.89 18.65 -42.22
N LEU A 7 -2.49 19.48 -41.25
CA LEU A 7 -1.91 18.98 -40.00
C LEU A 7 -3.06 18.41 -39.14
N PHE A 8 -3.19 17.09 -39.12
CA PHE A 8 -4.09 16.40 -38.19
C PHE A 8 -3.49 16.50 -36.79
N LEU A 9 -3.97 17.44 -35.99
CA LEU A 9 -3.82 17.41 -34.53
C LEU A 9 -4.66 16.23 -34.02
N VAL A 10 -4.01 15.10 -33.81
CA VAL A 10 -4.60 14.02 -33.02
C VAL A 10 -4.61 14.49 -31.58
N LEU A 11 -5.71 15.11 -31.18
CA LEU A 11 -6.05 15.27 -29.78
C LEU A 11 -6.24 13.87 -29.19
N SER A 12 -5.20 13.35 -28.54
CA SER A 12 -5.31 12.17 -27.69
C SER A 12 -6.20 12.57 -26.52
N ASN A 13 -7.51 12.34 -26.67
CA ASN A 13 -8.44 12.29 -25.55
C ASN A 13 -8.07 11.07 -24.70
N THR A 14 -7.00 11.21 -23.90
CA THR A 14 -6.64 10.23 -22.91
C THR A 14 -7.66 10.27 -21.78
N VAL A 15 -8.15 9.12 -21.47
CA VAL A 15 -9.11 8.74 -20.43
C VAL A 15 -8.65 9.22 -19.05
N MET A 16 -8.83 10.50 -18.77
CA MET A 16 -8.78 11.09 -17.43
C MET A 16 -10.21 11.24 -16.85
N ALA A 17 -11.15 10.37 -17.31
CA ALA A 17 -12.58 10.52 -17.01
C ALA A 17 -12.94 10.34 -15.53
N ASP A 18 -12.03 9.88 -14.68
CA ASP A 18 -12.37 9.44 -13.33
C ASP A 18 -11.75 10.27 -12.20
N TYR A 19 -10.74 11.09 -12.48
CA TYR A 19 -10.12 11.99 -11.50
C TYR A 19 -10.43 13.45 -11.84
N SER A 20 -10.62 14.28 -10.81
CA SER A 20 -10.66 15.73 -11.05
C SER A 20 -9.29 16.19 -11.56
N GLN A 21 -9.22 16.62 -12.81
CA GLN A 21 -7.98 17.10 -13.42
C GLN A 21 -7.31 18.18 -12.57
N ASN A 22 -8.11 19.09 -12.03
CA ASN A 22 -7.63 20.14 -11.14
C ASN A 22 -6.97 19.60 -9.86
N GLU A 23 -7.53 18.55 -9.22
CA GLU A 23 -6.91 17.96 -8.01
C GLU A 23 -5.59 17.26 -8.31
N VAL A 24 -5.49 16.61 -9.46
CA VAL A 24 -4.24 15.97 -9.93
C VAL A 24 -3.19 17.05 -10.23
N GLU A 25 -3.55 18.12 -10.92
CA GLU A 25 -2.65 19.23 -11.23
C GLU A 25 -2.15 19.94 -9.95
N VAL A 26 -3.03 20.17 -8.98
CA VAL A 26 -2.68 20.72 -7.66
C VAL A 26 -1.72 19.77 -6.93
N PHE A 27 -1.95 18.46 -7.00
CA PHE A 27 -1.05 17.47 -6.40
C PHE A 27 0.32 17.45 -7.09
N ILE A 28 0.37 17.45 -8.42
CA ILE A 28 1.61 17.50 -9.21
C ILE A 28 2.40 18.78 -8.89
N SER A 29 1.72 19.93 -8.85
CA SER A 29 2.34 21.22 -8.51
C SER A 29 2.92 21.21 -7.10
N PHE A 30 2.20 20.63 -6.13
CA PHE A 30 2.69 20.45 -4.77
C PHE A 30 3.94 19.56 -4.72
N MET A 31 3.92 18.40 -5.38
CA MET A 31 5.07 17.47 -5.43
C MET A 31 6.29 18.11 -6.11
N HIS A 32 6.06 18.88 -7.15
CA HIS A 32 7.13 19.63 -7.81
C HIS A 32 7.75 20.67 -6.88
N THR A 33 6.93 21.54 -6.29
CA THR A 33 7.39 22.66 -5.48
C THR A 33 8.00 22.25 -4.16
N LYS A 34 7.43 21.25 -3.48
CA LYS A 34 7.87 20.84 -2.14
C LYS A 34 8.87 19.70 -2.13
N HIS A 35 8.88 18.87 -3.16
CA HIS A 35 9.69 17.65 -3.19
C HIS A 35 10.56 17.51 -4.44
N SER A 36 10.64 18.57 -5.28
CA SER A 36 11.48 18.60 -6.49
C SER A 36 11.23 17.41 -7.43
N TYR A 37 9.95 17.02 -7.58
CA TYR A 37 9.56 16.03 -8.58
C TYR A 37 9.47 16.66 -9.97
N SER A 38 9.83 15.92 -11.03
CA SER A 38 9.51 16.33 -12.41
C SER A 38 8.00 16.32 -12.60
N LYS A 39 7.46 17.42 -13.15
CA LYS A 39 6.04 17.51 -13.49
C LYS A 39 5.69 16.53 -14.60
N GLU A 40 6.55 16.43 -15.60
CA GLU A 40 6.42 15.54 -16.75
C GLU A 40 6.34 14.08 -16.30
N HIS A 41 7.24 13.66 -15.44
CA HIS A 41 7.24 12.30 -14.89
C HIS A 41 5.96 12.00 -14.10
N LEU A 42 5.49 12.94 -13.26
CA LEU A 42 4.23 12.76 -12.55
C LEU A 42 3.03 12.73 -13.50
N GLN A 43 2.99 13.58 -14.53
CA GLN A 43 1.95 13.55 -15.54
C GLN A 43 1.89 12.19 -16.25
N GLU A 44 3.04 11.61 -16.62
CA GLU A 44 3.11 10.26 -17.19
C GLU A 44 2.54 9.20 -16.23
N LEU A 45 2.90 9.26 -14.95
CA LEU A 45 2.36 8.33 -13.96
C LEU A 45 0.84 8.46 -13.82
N PHE A 46 0.32 9.69 -13.78
CA PHE A 46 -1.12 9.94 -13.64
C PHE A 46 -1.90 9.66 -14.92
N ASN A 47 -1.30 9.73 -16.10
CA ASN A 47 -1.96 9.35 -17.37
C ASN A 47 -2.29 7.85 -17.44
N GLU A 48 -1.50 7.01 -16.76
CA GLU A 48 -1.70 5.56 -16.72
C GLU A 48 -2.56 5.07 -15.54
N ILE A 49 -2.92 5.97 -14.63
CA ILE A 49 -3.61 5.61 -13.40
C ILE A 49 -5.04 5.13 -13.65
N LYS A 50 -5.47 4.16 -12.88
CA LYS A 50 -6.84 3.63 -12.94
C LYS A 50 -7.50 3.72 -11.58
N ILE A 51 -8.75 4.15 -11.54
CA ILE A 51 -9.55 4.02 -10.33
C ILE A 51 -9.69 2.55 -9.97
N GLU A 52 -9.40 2.22 -8.72
CA GLU A 52 -9.51 0.84 -8.24
C GLU A 52 -10.92 0.58 -7.67
N PRO A 53 -11.82 -0.02 -8.46
CA PRO A 53 -13.23 -0.14 -8.09
C PRO A 53 -13.47 -1.11 -6.93
N ARG A 54 -12.54 -2.05 -6.69
CA ARG A 54 -12.65 -3.07 -5.64
C ARG A 54 -12.50 -2.49 -4.24
N ILE A 55 -11.85 -1.34 -4.06
CA ILE A 55 -11.55 -0.72 -2.76
C ILE A 55 -12.81 -0.61 -1.89
N LYS A 56 -13.89 -0.05 -2.44
CA LYS A 56 -15.16 0.15 -1.72
C LYS A 56 -15.73 -1.14 -1.14
N LYS A 57 -15.60 -2.25 -1.88
CA LYS A 57 -16.06 -3.58 -1.44
C LYS A 57 -15.24 -4.08 -0.24
N TYR A 58 -13.93 -3.88 -0.26
CA TYR A 58 -13.03 -4.33 0.82
C TYR A 58 -13.25 -3.53 2.09
N PHE A 59 -13.39 -2.20 2.02
CA PHE A 59 -13.74 -1.39 3.20
C PHE A 59 -15.08 -1.77 3.83
N LYS A 60 -16.09 -2.17 3.03
CA LYS A 60 -17.37 -2.65 3.58
C LYS A 60 -17.23 -3.97 4.32
N LYS A 61 -16.27 -4.81 3.94
CA LYS A 61 -16.05 -6.15 4.50
C LYS A 61 -14.93 -6.21 5.55
N ALA A 62 -14.39 -5.07 5.95
CA ALA A 62 -13.31 -5.02 6.94
C ALA A 62 -13.76 -5.70 8.26
N PRO A 63 -13.01 -6.72 8.76
CA PRO A 63 -13.39 -7.50 9.94
C PRO A 63 -13.59 -6.64 11.19
N GLU A 64 -12.86 -5.54 11.33
CA GLU A 64 -12.91 -4.60 12.45
C GLU A 64 -14.31 -4.01 12.66
N ARG A 65 -15.14 -4.04 11.63
CA ARG A 65 -16.52 -3.54 11.72
C ARG A 65 -17.45 -4.47 12.50
N THR A 66 -17.14 -5.74 12.54
CA THR A 66 -18.04 -6.77 13.06
C THR A 66 -17.44 -7.68 14.12
N LEU A 67 -16.10 -7.89 14.11
CA LEU A 67 -15.43 -8.82 15.02
C LEU A 67 -14.88 -8.12 16.26
N THR A 68 -14.86 -8.86 17.38
CA THR A 68 -14.11 -8.54 18.59
C THR A 68 -13.16 -9.70 18.90
N TRP A 69 -12.31 -9.57 19.92
CA TRP A 69 -11.39 -10.64 20.29
C TRP A 69 -12.11 -11.96 20.61
N ASN A 70 -13.14 -11.91 21.43
CA ASN A 70 -13.88 -13.10 21.92
C ASN A 70 -15.26 -13.29 21.29
N GLY A 71 -15.72 -12.39 20.43
CA GLY A 71 -17.07 -12.47 19.87
C GLY A 71 -17.28 -11.63 18.62
N CYS A 72 -18.52 -11.26 18.35
CA CYS A 72 -18.83 -10.31 17.30
C CYS A 72 -19.88 -9.28 17.75
N LYS A 73 -19.85 -8.10 17.13
CA LYS A 73 -20.73 -6.97 17.44
C LYS A 73 -22.19 -7.18 16.99
N LEU A 74 -22.46 -8.21 16.19
CA LEU A 74 -23.75 -8.39 15.53
C LEU A 74 -24.67 -9.42 16.22
N ASN A 75 -24.35 -9.90 17.42
CA ASN A 75 -25.13 -10.88 18.20
C ASN A 75 -25.70 -12.05 17.38
N LYS A 76 -25.01 -12.48 16.32
CA LYS A 76 -25.44 -13.57 15.46
C LYS A 76 -24.98 -14.90 16.06
N LYS A 77 -25.89 -15.87 16.17
CA LYS A 77 -25.54 -17.28 16.40
C LYS A 77 -24.50 -17.68 15.33
N ASN A 78 -23.36 -18.25 15.74
CA ASN A 78 -22.28 -18.72 14.86
C ASN A 78 -21.37 -17.63 14.25
N CYS A 79 -21.22 -16.45 14.84
CA CYS A 79 -20.18 -15.54 14.38
C CYS A 79 -18.78 -15.99 14.87
N THR A 80 -17.81 -15.85 13.98
CA THR A 80 -16.39 -16.04 14.35
C THR A 80 -15.88 -14.84 15.18
N ASN A 81 -14.69 -14.96 15.75
CA ASN A 81 -14.00 -13.88 16.46
C ASN A 81 -12.54 -13.83 16.03
N TYR A 82 -11.80 -12.78 16.43
CA TYR A 82 -10.39 -12.64 16.09
C TYR A 82 -9.54 -13.80 16.59
N LYS A 83 -9.76 -14.28 17.82
CA LYS A 83 -9.01 -15.40 18.38
C LYS A 83 -9.15 -16.64 17.49
N LYS A 84 -10.37 -17.02 17.12
CA LYS A 84 -10.62 -18.19 16.25
C LYS A 84 -10.10 -17.99 14.82
N LEU A 85 -10.00 -16.74 14.36
CA LEU A 85 -9.53 -16.42 13.02
C LEU A 85 -8.00 -16.51 12.91
N PHE A 86 -7.28 -16.08 13.93
CA PHE A 86 -5.83 -15.99 13.91
C PHE A 86 -5.12 -17.11 14.68
N VAL A 87 -5.64 -17.51 15.85
CA VAL A 87 -5.02 -18.56 16.69
C VAL A 87 -5.58 -19.92 16.27
N THR A 88 -5.07 -20.46 15.19
CA THR A 88 -5.42 -21.79 14.66
C THR A 88 -4.16 -22.68 14.59
N LYS A 89 -4.34 -24.01 14.70
CA LYS A 89 -3.23 -24.96 14.54
C LYS A 89 -2.43 -24.67 13.26
N LYS A 90 -3.13 -24.48 12.13
CA LYS A 90 -2.51 -24.19 10.84
C LYS A 90 -1.67 -22.89 10.82
N ASN A 91 -2.13 -21.83 11.50
CA ASN A 91 -1.38 -20.58 11.57
C ASN A 91 -0.16 -20.71 12.49
N ILE A 92 -0.29 -21.46 13.60
CA ILE A 92 0.82 -21.77 14.50
C ILE A 92 1.91 -22.57 13.76
N GLU A 93 1.53 -23.63 13.05
CA GLU A 93 2.46 -24.43 12.24
C GLU A 93 3.21 -23.57 11.21
N LYS A 94 2.51 -22.65 10.54
CA LYS A 94 3.15 -21.69 9.62
C LYS A 94 4.12 -20.74 10.34
N GLY A 95 3.78 -20.31 11.54
CA GLY A 95 4.67 -19.50 12.38
C GLY A 95 5.96 -20.24 12.73
N VAL A 96 5.87 -21.53 13.08
CA VAL A 96 7.05 -22.37 13.34
C VAL A 96 7.91 -22.53 12.08
N ILE A 97 7.29 -22.74 10.92
CA ILE A 97 8.03 -22.81 9.65
C ILE A 97 8.74 -21.49 9.37
N PHE A 98 8.02 -20.36 9.50
CA PHE A 98 8.60 -19.02 9.30
C PHE A 98 9.76 -18.74 10.27
N TRP A 99 9.62 -19.14 11.54
CA TRP A 99 10.69 -19.05 12.53
C TRP A 99 11.95 -19.77 12.05
N ASN A 100 11.83 -21.05 11.70
CA ASN A 100 12.97 -21.85 11.29
C ASN A 100 13.66 -21.30 10.04
N GLN A 101 12.90 -20.78 9.08
CA GLN A 101 13.42 -20.16 7.86
C GLN A 101 14.15 -18.83 8.10
N ASN A 102 13.77 -18.09 9.15
CA ASN A 102 14.27 -16.74 9.41
C ASN A 102 15.03 -16.65 10.75
N LYS A 103 15.47 -17.78 11.31
CA LYS A 103 16.03 -17.87 12.67
C LYS A 103 17.18 -16.90 12.89
N GLN A 104 18.11 -16.79 11.96
CA GLN A 104 19.26 -15.89 12.10
C GLN A 104 18.85 -14.44 12.17
N SER A 105 18.00 -13.99 11.25
CA SER A 105 17.51 -12.60 11.22
C SER A 105 16.69 -12.26 12.46
N LEU A 106 15.86 -13.19 12.93
CA LEU A 106 15.06 -13.02 14.15
C LEU A 106 15.93 -12.85 15.39
N LEU A 107 16.94 -13.71 15.58
CA LEU A 107 17.88 -13.60 16.70
C LEU A 107 18.76 -12.36 16.62
N ALA A 108 19.16 -11.96 15.41
CA ALA A 108 19.90 -10.71 15.21
C ALA A 108 19.04 -9.48 15.53
N ALA A 109 17.76 -9.50 15.16
CA ALA A 109 16.80 -8.45 15.51
C ALA A 109 16.56 -8.38 17.02
N GLU A 110 16.39 -9.52 17.69
CA GLU A 110 16.28 -9.58 19.16
C GLU A 110 17.51 -8.97 19.82
N LYS A 111 18.71 -9.37 19.41
CA LYS A 111 19.97 -8.85 19.94
C LYS A 111 20.10 -7.35 19.74
N LYS A 112 19.67 -6.84 18.57
CA LYS A 112 19.82 -5.42 18.21
C LYS A 112 18.75 -4.51 18.82
N TYR A 113 17.51 -5.00 18.90
CA TYR A 113 16.36 -4.18 19.28
C TYR A 113 15.67 -4.62 20.57
N GLY A 114 16.05 -5.75 21.16
CA GLY A 114 15.45 -6.28 22.39
C GLY A 114 14.02 -6.80 22.24
N VAL A 115 13.57 -7.05 21.00
CA VAL A 115 12.21 -7.57 20.74
C VAL A 115 12.26 -9.09 20.57
N PRO A 116 11.55 -9.87 21.42
CA PRO A 116 11.53 -11.33 21.30
C PRO A 116 11.04 -11.78 19.92
N PRO A 117 11.67 -12.81 19.32
CA PRO A 117 11.29 -13.35 18.02
C PRO A 117 9.82 -13.72 17.89
N GLU A 118 9.20 -14.23 18.97
CA GLU A 118 7.80 -14.62 19.01
C GLU A 118 6.86 -13.43 18.71
N ILE A 119 7.21 -12.24 19.18
CA ILE A 119 6.43 -11.02 18.95
C ILE A 119 6.52 -10.62 17.48
N ILE A 120 7.73 -10.65 16.91
CA ILE A 120 7.94 -10.33 15.49
C ILE A 120 7.14 -11.30 14.61
N ILE A 121 7.23 -12.60 14.89
CA ILE A 121 6.53 -13.65 14.14
C ILE A 121 5.01 -13.50 14.28
N ALA A 122 4.51 -13.22 15.48
CA ALA A 122 3.08 -13.02 15.71
C ALA A 122 2.53 -11.85 14.90
N ILE A 123 3.24 -10.71 14.87
CA ILE A 123 2.87 -9.54 14.09
C ILE A 123 2.84 -9.91 12.59
N ILE A 124 3.91 -10.46 12.04
CA ILE A 124 3.99 -10.86 10.62
C ILE A 124 2.91 -11.90 10.27
N GLY A 125 2.59 -12.80 11.22
CA GLY A 125 1.52 -13.77 11.06
C GLY A 125 0.13 -13.16 10.94
N ILE A 126 -0.15 -12.13 11.73
CA ILE A 126 -1.42 -11.39 11.70
C ILE A 126 -1.50 -10.51 10.45
N GLU A 127 -0.47 -9.74 10.15
CA GLU A 127 -0.46 -8.74 9.10
C GLU A 127 -0.53 -9.36 7.69
N SER A 128 0.32 -10.34 7.41
CA SER A 128 0.44 -10.88 6.05
C SER A 128 0.37 -12.41 5.94
N LYS A 129 0.04 -13.11 7.02
CA LYS A 129 0.12 -14.58 7.10
C LYS A 129 1.51 -15.09 6.69
N TYR A 130 2.53 -14.51 7.31
CA TYR A 130 3.95 -14.82 7.05
C TYR A 130 4.39 -14.51 5.61
N GLY A 131 3.92 -13.40 5.05
CA GLY A 131 4.23 -12.96 3.70
C GLY A 131 3.36 -13.58 2.59
N LEU A 132 2.44 -14.48 2.93
CA LEU A 132 1.55 -15.11 1.94
C LEU A 132 0.42 -14.18 1.43
N ARG A 133 0.17 -13.07 2.11
CA ARG A 133 -0.90 -12.11 1.81
C ARG A 133 -0.40 -10.67 2.00
N THR A 134 0.42 -10.21 1.10
CA THR A 134 0.96 -8.84 1.11
C THR A 134 0.11 -7.84 0.32
N GLY A 135 -0.94 -8.32 -0.37
CA GLY A 135 -1.84 -7.51 -1.19
C GLY A 135 -1.60 -7.69 -2.69
N THR A 136 -2.63 -7.34 -3.47
CA THR A 136 -2.64 -7.49 -4.95
C THR A 136 -3.07 -6.22 -5.65
N PHE A 137 -3.28 -5.13 -4.90
CA PHE A 137 -3.68 -3.85 -5.43
C PHE A 137 -2.44 -3.08 -5.85
N LYS A 138 -2.47 -2.42 -6.99
CA LYS A 138 -1.44 -1.44 -7.35
C LYS A 138 -1.49 -0.30 -6.34
N THR A 139 -0.42 -0.11 -5.59
CA THR A 139 -0.42 0.83 -4.46
C THR A 139 -0.60 2.27 -4.91
N PHE A 140 0.03 2.66 -6.03
CA PHE A 140 -0.17 3.98 -6.61
C PHE A 140 -1.63 4.25 -6.95
N ASP A 141 -2.28 3.36 -7.73
CA ASP A 141 -3.69 3.48 -8.12
C ASP A 141 -4.60 3.51 -6.89
N THR A 142 -4.28 2.71 -5.88
CA THR A 142 -5.03 2.62 -4.62
C THR A 142 -4.98 3.92 -3.83
N LEU A 143 -3.79 4.45 -3.57
CA LEU A 143 -3.61 5.68 -2.79
C LEU A 143 -4.17 6.89 -3.53
N ALA A 144 -3.99 6.97 -4.85
CA ALA A 144 -4.59 8.01 -5.67
C ALA A 144 -6.12 7.92 -5.66
N SER A 145 -6.70 6.71 -5.82
CA SER A 145 -8.16 6.51 -5.73
C SER A 145 -8.74 6.98 -4.40
N LEU A 146 -8.04 6.71 -3.30
CA LEU A 146 -8.48 7.07 -1.94
C LEU A 146 -8.29 8.55 -1.59
N SER A 147 -7.36 9.23 -2.25
CA SER A 147 -7.00 10.63 -1.96
C SER A 147 -7.56 11.64 -2.96
N LEU A 148 -7.51 11.33 -4.25
CA LEU A 148 -7.85 12.23 -5.35
C LEU A 148 -9.06 11.73 -6.14
N GLY A 149 -9.49 10.49 -5.96
CA GLY A 149 -10.58 9.89 -6.71
C GLY A 149 -11.96 10.50 -6.36
N PRO A 150 -12.96 10.31 -7.22
CA PRO A 150 -14.30 10.88 -7.06
C PRO A 150 -15.06 10.36 -5.85
N ASN A 151 -14.67 9.19 -5.33
CA ASN A 151 -15.30 8.54 -4.18
C ASN A 151 -14.43 8.61 -2.91
N LYS A 152 -13.52 9.58 -2.82
CA LYS A 152 -12.69 9.80 -1.63
C LYS A 152 -13.54 10.04 -0.38
N GLY A 153 -13.15 9.43 0.73
CA GLY A 153 -13.87 9.53 2.01
C GLY A 153 -13.24 10.52 2.98
N ARG A 154 -13.69 10.49 4.23
CA ARG A 154 -13.18 11.35 5.33
C ARG A 154 -11.64 11.31 5.50
N ARG A 155 -11.00 10.22 5.13
CA ARG A 155 -9.56 10.01 5.24
C ARG A 155 -8.78 10.43 4.00
N ALA A 156 -9.37 11.16 3.05
CA ALA A 156 -8.71 11.56 1.81
C ALA A 156 -7.38 12.29 2.07
N LYS A 157 -7.35 13.21 3.05
CA LYS A 157 -6.11 13.90 3.45
C LYS A 157 -5.03 12.90 3.90
N PHE A 158 -5.37 11.96 4.76
CA PHE A 158 -4.44 10.92 5.21
C PHE A 158 -3.88 10.13 4.02
N TYR A 159 -4.73 9.68 3.09
CA TYR A 159 -4.27 8.95 1.91
C TYR A 159 -3.47 9.82 0.94
N ARG A 160 -3.71 11.12 0.91
CA ARG A 160 -2.89 12.06 0.14
C ARG A 160 -1.48 12.16 0.73
N ASP A 161 -1.36 12.24 2.04
CA ASP A 161 -0.08 12.25 2.73
C ASP A 161 0.67 10.91 2.51
N GLU A 162 -0.06 9.79 2.51
CA GLU A 162 0.52 8.48 2.18
C GLU A 162 0.92 8.35 0.70
N LEU A 163 0.20 8.96 -0.24
CA LEU A 163 0.57 9.01 -1.65
C LEU A 163 1.88 9.80 -1.86
N VAL A 164 2.04 10.92 -1.15
CA VAL A 164 3.30 11.69 -1.11
C VAL A 164 4.43 10.80 -0.61
N ASN A 165 4.25 10.17 0.55
CA ASN A 165 5.27 9.29 1.13
C ASN A 165 5.58 8.08 0.24
N PHE A 166 4.59 7.52 -0.44
CA PHE A 166 4.76 6.43 -1.39
C PHE A 166 5.66 6.82 -2.58
N LEU A 167 5.39 7.96 -3.19
CA LEU A 167 6.22 8.44 -4.29
C LEU A 167 7.64 8.75 -3.82
N LEU A 168 7.81 9.38 -2.66
CA LEU A 168 9.12 9.64 -2.08
C LEU A 168 9.86 8.34 -1.78
N MET A 169 9.22 7.36 -1.16
CA MET A 169 9.76 6.02 -0.93
C MET A 169 10.23 5.37 -2.23
N CYS A 170 9.40 5.41 -3.27
CA CYS A 170 9.79 4.85 -4.56
C CYS A 170 11.03 5.53 -5.14
N ARG A 171 11.11 6.85 -5.06
CA ARG A 171 12.28 7.61 -5.52
C ARG A 171 13.53 7.29 -4.72
N GLU A 172 13.43 7.28 -3.40
CA GLU A 172 14.53 7.00 -2.48
C GLU A 172 15.14 5.61 -2.68
N ASN A 173 14.27 4.63 -3.02
CA ASN A 173 14.67 3.23 -3.21
C ASN A 173 14.75 2.83 -4.71
N LYS A 174 14.68 3.77 -5.65
CA LYS A 174 14.74 3.53 -7.11
C LYS A 174 13.70 2.51 -7.60
N LEU A 175 12.51 2.51 -6.99
CA LEU A 175 11.41 1.62 -7.34
C LEU A 175 10.47 2.27 -8.36
N ASP A 176 9.89 1.46 -9.26
CA ASP A 176 8.83 1.92 -10.16
C ASP A 176 7.49 1.92 -9.43
N PRO A 177 6.85 3.09 -9.21
CA PRO A 177 5.57 3.19 -8.51
C PRO A 177 4.45 2.33 -9.12
N ARG A 178 4.50 2.07 -10.43
CA ARG A 178 3.49 1.30 -11.17
C ARG A 178 3.54 -0.20 -10.88
N LYS A 179 4.67 -0.70 -10.36
CA LYS A 179 4.90 -2.12 -10.09
C LYS A 179 4.62 -2.53 -8.66
N ILE A 180 4.63 -1.58 -7.72
CA ILE A 180 4.46 -1.87 -6.30
C ILE A 180 3.01 -2.26 -6.01
N LYS A 181 2.86 -3.41 -5.35
CA LYS A 181 1.56 -3.93 -4.92
C LYS A 181 1.47 -3.95 -3.40
N GLY A 182 0.25 -3.72 -2.91
CA GLY A 182 -0.06 -3.69 -1.49
C GLY A 182 -1.51 -4.07 -1.20
N SER A 183 -1.96 -3.74 0.00
CA SER A 183 -3.35 -3.96 0.41
C SER A 183 -4.30 -2.95 -0.26
N TYR A 184 -5.62 -3.19 -0.09
CA TYR A 184 -6.67 -2.27 -0.55
C TYR A 184 -6.64 -0.89 0.13
N ALA A 185 -5.83 -0.71 1.15
CA ALA A 185 -5.60 0.55 1.86
C ALA A 185 -4.16 1.09 1.67
N GLY A 186 -3.36 0.48 0.80
CA GLY A 186 -2.01 0.93 0.47
C GLY A 186 -0.91 0.43 1.41
N ALA A 187 -1.19 -0.56 2.27
CA ALA A 187 -0.17 -1.15 3.13
C ALA A 187 0.72 -2.13 2.34
N LEU A 188 2.01 -2.18 2.68
CA LEU A 188 3.09 -2.77 1.90
C LEU A 188 3.77 -3.93 2.61
N GLY A 189 4.13 -4.94 1.85
CA GLY A 189 5.04 -6.02 2.24
C GLY A 189 4.54 -6.94 3.36
N LYS A 190 5.47 -7.70 3.94
CA LYS A 190 5.20 -8.62 5.06
C LYS A 190 4.69 -7.90 6.31
N PRO A 191 5.26 -6.73 6.72
CA PRO A 191 4.83 -6.00 7.90
C PRO A 191 3.55 -5.16 7.68
N GLN A 192 3.02 -5.08 6.46
CA GLN A 192 1.88 -4.23 6.09
C GLN A 192 2.08 -2.78 6.52
N PHE A 193 3.27 -2.23 6.27
CA PHE A 193 3.58 -0.84 6.53
C PHE A 193 2.84 0.09 5.56
N ILE A 194 2.27 1.17 6.07
CA ILE A 194 1.92 2.31 5.22
C ILE A 194 3.20 3.04 4.80
N SER A 195 3.13 3.81 3.73
CA SER A 195 4.33 4.40 3.11
C SER A 195 5.11 5.33 4.04
N SER A 196 4.42 6.08 4.89
CA SER A 196 5.06 6.91 5.92
C SER A 196 5.78 6.07 6.99
N SER A 197 5.19 4.94 7.41
CA SER A 197 5.85 4.02 8.35
C SER A 197 7.08 3.36 7.74
N TYR A 198 7.00 2.97 6.47
CA TYR A 198 8.16 2.45 5.76
C TYR A 198 9.31 3.46 5.77
N ARG A 199 9.07 4.70 5.35
CA ARG A 199 10.12 5.72 5.30
C ARG A 199 10.71 6.08 6.66
N HIS A 200 9.94 5.89 7.73
CA HIS A 200 10.36 6.25 9.07
C HIS A 200 11.03 5.11 9.84
N TYR A 201 10.58 3.87 9.65
CA TYR A 201 10.98 2.74 10.49
C TYR A 201 11.70 1.62 9.74
N ALA A 202 11.51 1.48 8.43
CA ALA A 202 12.18 0.41 7.70
C ALA A 202 13.68 0.71 7.56
N VAL A 203 14.49 -0.33 7.72
CA VAL A 203 15.94 -0.24 7.66
C VAL A 203 16.49 -1.32 6.73
N ASP A 204 17.58 -1.00 6.05
CA ASP A 204 18.42 -2.00 5.41
C ASP A 204 19.10 -2.82 6.52
N PHE A 205 18.59 -4.02 6.75
CA PHE A 205 19.02 -4.83 7.88
C PHE A 205 20.24 -5.69 7.58
N ASN A 206 20.41 -6.10 6.34
CA ASN A 206 21.51 -6.95 5.86
C ASN A 206 22.68 -6.15 5.27
N GLY A 207 22.53 -4.85 5.04
CA GLY A 207 23.56 -3.95 4.54
C GLY A 207 23.80 -4.02 3.02
N ASP A 208 22.81 -4.50 2.25
CA ASP A 208 22.89 -4.61 0.79
C ASP A 208 22.43 -3.35 0.05
N SER A 209 22.12 -2.28 0.78
CA SER A 209 21.60 -1.00 0.29
C SER A 209 20.16 -1.09 -0.26
N VAL A 210 19.42 -2.16 0.08
CA VAL A 210 18.01 -2.33 -0.26
C VAL A 210 17.19 -2.44 1.03
N VAL A 211 16.11 -1.71 1.11
CA VAL A 211 15.16 -1.85 2.21
C VAL A 211 14.03 -2.76 1.77
N ASP A 212 14.11 -4.03 2.13
CA ASP A 212 13.12 -5.06 1.79
C ASP A 212 11.79 -4.91 2.56
N LEU A 213 10.66 -5.35 1.93
CA LEU A 213 9.31 -5.35 2.51
C LEU A 213 8.69 -6.75 2.63
#